data_76ae08d2751c052cc07f756b27ea55f0
#
_entry.id   76ae08d2751c052cc07f756b27ea55f0
#
_cell.length_a   1.000
_cell.length_b   1.000
_cell.length_c   1.000
_cell.angle_alpha   90.00
_cell.angle_beta   90.00
_cell.angle_gamma   90.00
#
_symmetry.space_group_name_H-M   'P 1'
#
loop_
_entity.id
_entity.type
_entity.pdbx_description
1 polymer ?
#
loop_
_entity_poly.entity_id
_entity_poly.type
_entity_poly.pdbx_seq_one_letter_code
_entity_poly.pdbx_strand_id
1 'polypeptide(L)' 'MEHDIQRFEDKLNHFVTLFARLRAENNELRQSVAGKADEVKRLGEKLDQAKTRIEALIAQLPETKSERL' A
#
# COMPACT_ATOMS: atom_id res chain seq x y z
N MET A 1 -16.02 46.16 -15.45
CA MET A 1 -14.67 45.94 -14.95
C MET A 1 -14.62 45.25 -13.62
N GLU A 2 -15.35 45.79 -12.64
CA GLU A 2 -15.38 45.16 -11.33
C GLU A 2 -15.93 43.74 -11.39
N HIS A 3 -16.91 43.55 -12.25
CA HIS A 3 -17.51 42.24 -12.41
C HIS A 3 -16.50 41.20 -12.91
N ASP A 4 -15.64 41.60 -13.83
CA ASP A 4 -14.63 40.73 -14.38
C ASP A 4 -13.57 40.40 -13.35
N ILE A 5 -13.22 41.38 -12.54
CA ILE A 5 -12.24 41.18 -11.48
C ILE A 5 -12.80 40.21 -10.44
N GLN A 6 -14.06 40.35 -10.11
CA GLN A 6 -14.71 39.46 -9.17
C GLN A 6 -14.71 38.02 -9.67
N ARG A 7 -15.04 37.85 -10.94
CA ARG A 7 -15.04 36.53 -11.54
C ARG A 7 -13.63 35.89 -11.52
N PHE A 8 -12.64 36.70 -11.76
CA PHE A 8 -11.27 36.24 -11.74
C PHE A 8 -10.85 35.80 -10.33
N GLU A 9 -11.24 36.60 -9.34
CA GLU A 9 -10.96 36.25 -7.96
C GLU A 9 -11.66 34.97 -7.55
N ASP A 10 -12.89 34.80 -7.95
CA ASP A 10 -13.65 33.61 -7.64
C ASP A 10 -13.00 32.37 -8.23
N LYS A 11 -12.54 32.47 -9.47
CA LYS A 11 -11.86 31.37 -10.11
C LYS A 11 -10.55 31.06 -9.45
N LEU A 12 -9.83 32.09 -9.07
CA LEU A 12 -8.55 31.91 -8.39
C LEU A 12 -8.76 31.20 -7.05
N ASN A 13 -9.75 31.63 -6.30
CA ASN A 13 -10.07 30.99 -5.02
C ASN A 13 -10.48 29.55 -5.22
N HIS A 14 -11.20 29.28 -6.29
CA HIS A 14 -11.60 27.92 -6.61
C HIS A 14 -10.37 27.05 -6.88
N PHE A 15 -9.42 27.58 -7.64
CA PHE A 15 -8.18 26.85 -7.93
C PHE A 15 -7.39 26.57 -6.67
N VAL A 16 -7.30 27.56 -5.80
CA VAL A 16 -6.56 27.41 -4.55
C VAL A 16 -7.18 26.30 -3.70
N THR A 17 -8.51 26.32 -3.61
CA THR A 17 -9.21 25.29 -2.85
C THR A 17 -9.01 23.92 -3.45
N LEU A 18 -9.09 23.83 -4.77
CA LEU A 18 -8.92 22.57 -5.47
C LEU A 18 -7.50 22.05 -5.29
N PHE A 19 -6.54 22.94 -5.38
CA PHE A 19 -5.13 22.59 -5.21
C PHE A 19 -4.87 22.04 -3.81
N ALA A 20 -5.44 22.69 -2.80
CA ALA A 20 -5.29 22.24 -1.43
C ALA A 20 -5.89 20.86 -1.23
N ARG A 21 -7.05 20.62 -1.83
CA ARG A 21 -7.70 19.32 -1.75
C ARG A 21 -6.86 18.24 -2.41
N LEU A 22 -6.35 18.52 -3.61
CA LEU A 22 -5.53 17.55 -4.33
C LEU A 22 -4.27 17.22 -3.56
N ARG A 23 -3.69 18.22 -2.94
CA ARG A 23 -2.49 18.03 -2.15
C ARG A 23 -2.77 17.12 -0.95
N ALA A 24 -3.90 17.36 -0.30
CA ALA A 24 -4.30 16.54 0.85
C ALA A 24 -4.56 15.10 0.42
N GLU A 25 -5.26 14.92 -0.69
CA GLU A 25 -5.54 13.60 -1.21
C GLU A 25 -4.25 12.89 -1.62
N ASN A 26 -3.33 13.62 -2.21
CA ASN A 26 -2.06 13.05 -2.61
C ASN A 26 -1.28 12.53 -1.41
N ASN A 27 -1.23 13.32 -0.33
CA ASN A 27 -0.57 12.90 0.89
C ASN A 27 -1.24 11.68 1.49
N GLU A 28 -2.56 11.65 1.47
CA GLU A 28 -3.32 10.52 1.98
C GLU A 28 -3.02 9.26 1.20
N LEU A 29 -2.98 9.39 -0.13
CA LEU A 29 -2.67 8.25 -0.98
C LEU A 29 -1.25 7.75 -0.76
N ARG A 30 -0.31 8.66 -0.58
CA ARG A 30 1.07 8.28 -0.32
C ARG A 30 1.19 7.49 0.98
N GLN A 31 0.47 7.91 2.00
CA GLN A 31 0.46 7.20 3.28
C GLN A 31 -0.19 5.84 3.13
N SER A 32 -1.28 5.77 2.37
CA SER A 32 -1.96 4.51 2.13
C SER A 32 -1.06 3.52 1.39
N VAL A 33 -0.36 4.01 0.37
CA VAL A 33 0.56 3.16 -0.39
C VAL A 33 1.69 2.66 0.50
N ALA A 34 2.24 3.53 1.33
CA ALA A 34 3.31 3.14 2.24
C ALA A 34 2.83 2.08 3.23
N GLY A 35 1.62 2.26 3.75
CA GLY A 35 1.05 1.28 4.68
C GLY A 35 0.85 -0.07 4.03
N LYS A 36 0.39 -0.07 2.77
CA LYS A 36 0.18 -1.32 2.05
C LYS A 36 1.50 -1.99 1.70
N ALA A 37 2.51 -1.21 1.41
CA ALA A 37 3.82 -1.76 1.13
C ALA A 37 4.39 -2.48 2.35
N ASP A 38 4.20 -1.89 3.53
CA ASP A 38 4.62 -2.51 4.78
C ASP A 38 3.84 -3.80 5.04
N GLU A 39 2.55 -3.77 4.75
CA GLU A 39 1.69 -4.93 4.92
C GLU A 39 2.12 -6.08 4.01
N VAL A 40 2.41 -5.77 2.75
CA VAL A 40 2.89 -6.78 1.81
C VAL A 40 4.20 -7.38 2.28
N LYS A 41 5.09 -6.55 2.77
CA LYS A 41 6.37 -7.03 3.28
C LYS A 41 6.18 -7.96 4.47
N ARG A 42 5.30 -7.59 5.38
CA ARG A 42 5.04 -8.40 6.56
C ARG A 42 4.42 -9.74 6.19
N LEU A 43 3.49 -9.72 5.23
CA LEU A 43 2.87 -10.95 4.76
C LEU A 43 3.88 -11.85 4.06
N GLY A 44 4.79 -11.26 3.30
CA GLY A 44 5.86 -12.01 2.65
C GLY A 44 6.75 -12.70 3.65
N GLU A 45 7.08 -12.01 4.74
CA GLU A 45 7.89 -12.59 5.80
C GLU A 45 7.19 -13.75 6.48
N LYS A 46 5.87 -13.60 6.70
CA LYS A 46 5.09 -14.68 7.29
C LYS A 46 5.03 -15.89 6.39
N LEU A 47 4.91 -15.66 5.08
CA LEU A 47 4.92 -16.76 4.13
C LEU A 47 6.25 -17.47 4.13
N ASP A 48 7.34 -16.73 4.19
CA ASP A 48 8.67 -17.34 4.24
C ASP A 48 8.83 -18.18 5.49
N GLN A 49 8.34 -17.69 6.62
CA GLN A 49 8.41 -18.44 7.87
C GLN A 49 7.58 -19.72 7.79
N ALA A 50 6.39 -19.62 7.21
CA ALA A 50 5.54 -20.79 7.04
C ALA A 50 6.20 -21.81 6.13
N LYS A 51 6.79 -21.34 5.05
CA LYS A 51 7.49 -22.20 4.10
C LYS A 51 8.64 -22.93 4.78
N THR A 52 9.44 -22.20 5.52
CA THR A 52 10.58 -22.79 6.24
C THR A 52 10.11 -23.85 7.21
N ARG A 53 9.01 -23.55 7.92
CA ARG A 53 8.47 -24.49 8.89
C ARG A 53 7.96 -25.76 8.22
N ILE A 54 7.29 -25.60 7.08
CA ILE A 54 6.81 -26.75 6.34
C ILE A 54 7.97 -27.60 5.83
N GLU A 55 9.00 -26.96 5.32
CA GLU A 55 10.18 -27.66 4.84
C GLU A 55 10.85 -28.43 5.96
N ALA A 56 10.89 -27.83 7.15
CA ALA A 56 11.49 -28.50 8.30
C ALA A 56 10.66 -29.72 8.71
N LEU A 57 9.35 -29.61 8.65
CA LEU A 57 8.47 -30.73 8.98
C LEU A 57 8.64 -31.87 7.98
N ILE A 58 8.72 -31.50 6.72
CA ILE A 58 8.92 -32.51 5.66
C ILE A 58 10.25 -33.21 5.87
N ALA A 59 11.27 -32.48 6.26
CA ALA A 59 12.58 -33.06 6.48
C ALA A 59 12.59 -34.04 7.66
N GLN A 60 11.61 -33.90 8.56
CA GLN A 60 11.51 -34.78 9.72
C GLN A 60 10.78 -36.09 9.42
N LEU A 61 10.32 -36.25 8.18
CA LEU A 61 9.59 -37.45 7.79
C LEU A 61 10.33 -38.25 6.74
N PRO A 62 11.59 -38.56 6.94
CA PRO A 62 12.36 -39.26 5.89
C PRO A 62 11.94 -40.69 5.69
N GLU A 63 11.64 -41.36 6.75
CA GLU A 63 11.32 -42.77 6.67
C GLU A 63 10.02 -43.07 6.00
N THR A 64 9.05 -42.26 6.31
CA THR A 64 7.73 -42.37 5.69
C THR A 64 7.86 -42.20 4.19
N LYS A 65 8.69 -41.31 3.77
CA LYS A 65 8.91 -41.06 2.35
C LYS A 65 9.57 -42.22 1.68
N SER A 66 10.59 -42.80 2.32
CA SER A 66 11.30 -43.90 1.78
C SER A 66 10.42 -45.12 1.59
N GLU A 67 9.58 -45.34 2.54
CA GLU A 67 8.72 -46.52 2.52
C GLU A 67 7.65 -46.44 1.45
N ARG A 68 7.24 -45.27 1.09
CA ARG A 68 6.23 -45.13 0.07
C ARG A 68 6.75 -45.37 -1.32
N LEU A 69 8.01 -45.36 -1.47
CA LEU A 69 8.61 -45.63 -2.75
C LEU A 69 8.79 -47.12 -2.94
#